data_f522ea350b2cf192b0936818c510deb7
#
_entry.id   f522ea350b2cf192b0936818c510deb7
#
_cell.length_a   1.000
_cell.length_b   1.000
_cell.length_c   1.000
_cell.angle_alpha   90.00
_cell.angle_beta   90.00
_cell.angle_gamma   90.00
#
_symmetry.space_group_name_H-M   'P 1'
#
loop_
_entity.id
_entity.type
_entity.pdbx_description
1 polymer ?
#
loop_
_entity_poly.entity_id
_entity_poly.type
_entity_poly.pdbx_seq_one_letter_code
_entity_poly.pdbx_strand_id
1 'polypeptide(L)'
;QTYTLVANNIGSIGQGAPVFFRDVDVGEVLGYTMPPGGRGPVLIQIFVKEPYDHYLSGSTRFWNVSGVKVGFGAGGLKVQLQSLQALFSGGVAFGLPPLEEGKAQREPPMAAANTVFKLYDSEEDAQNAGYHERVPVATYMTSSVKGLAPGAVVSMFGIQVGNVTSVKLDMTSTPGHPRVRIGMEIQPERVITSKELSHEEVTDMLRTLVANGLRASTDSASLLTGEGLISLNFVKNAGKATISMEGSTLVIPGQPGGMSGIMESVSTLTDRLAAMPFEQIGTNANSLLAHADETLTSPDVKQALVSLRVSMQHVQALTQDLQKGLGPLSQRLPAMAEQLDQMLHNANRLLASYGGNSDFKRNLQAMVIQLGQTARSLRFLSDFLTNHPSALISGR
;
A
#
# COMPACT_ATOMS: atom_id res chain seq x y z
N GLN A 1 -11.61 41.98 -17.27
CA GLN A 1 -11.73 41.24 -18.54
C GLN A 1 -12.61 40.01 -18.40
N THR A 2 -13.10 39.48 -19.53
CA THR A 2 -13.92 38.26 -19.55
C THR A 2 -13.12 37.07 -20.06
N TYR A 3 -13.45 35.88 -19.54
CA TYR A 3 -12.83 34.61 -19.90
C TYR A 3 -13.88 33.52 -19.98
N THR A 4 -13.58 32.41 -20.64
CA THR A 4 -14.46 31.27 -20.80
C THR A 4 -13.87 30.06 -20.10
N LEU A 5 -14.64 29.38 -19.25
CA LEU A 5 -14.26 28.12 -18.62
C LEU A 5 -15.02 26.97 -19.26
N VAL A 6 -14.34 25.87 -19.47
CA VAL A 6 -14.91 24.62 -20.01
C VAL A 6 -14.99 23.59 -18.87
N ALA A 7 -16.20 23.12 -18.59
CA ALA A 7 -16.45 22.16 -17.50
C ALA A 7 -17.32 21.00 -17.98
N ASN A 8 -17.10 19.82 -17.40
CA ASN A 8 -18.02 18.69 -17.59
C ASN A 8 -19.28 18.86 -16.76
N ASN A 9 -19.14 19.40 -15.54
CA ASN A 9 -20.21 19.71 -14.60
C ASN A 9 -19.98 21.07 -13.97
N ILE A 10 -21.04 21.81 -13.71
CA ILE A 10 -20.95 23.13 -13.07
C ILE A 10 -21.20 23.08 -11.55
N GLY A 11 -21.74 21.98 -11.03
CA GLY A 11 -22.13 21.89 -9.62
C GLY A 11 -23.18 22.93 -9.26
N SER A 12 -22.95 23.70 -8.20
CA SER A 12 -23.79 24.83 -7.79
C SER A 12 -23.35 26.20 -8.32
N ILE A 13 -22.44 26.24 -9.31
CA ILE A 13 -22.03 27.50 -9.94
C ILE A 13 -23.19 28.07 -10.74
N GLY A 14 -23.67 29.23 -10.32
CA GLY A 14 -24.73 29.99 -11.02
C GLY A 14 -24.24 31.35 -11.48
N GLN A 15 -25.12 32.10 -12.15
CA GLN A 15 -24.84 33.49 -12.49
C GLN A 15 -24.68 34.32 -11.20
N GLY A 16 -23.68 35.19 -11.15
CA GLY A 16 -23.32 35.98 -9.97
C GLY A 16 -22.49 35.23 -8.94
N ALA A 17 -22.12 33.95 -9.21
CA ALA A 17 -21.21 33.22 -8.33
C ALA A 17 -19.82 33.90 -8.34
N PRO A 18 -19.15 34.04 -7.16
CA PRO A 18 -17.88 34.75 -7.05
C PRO A 18 -16.73 34.00 -7.72
N VAL A 19 -15.76 34.76 -8.22
CA VAL A 19 -14.46 34.27 -8.69
C VAL A 19 -13.40 34.69 -7.67
N PHE A 20 -12.67 33.69 -7.13
CA PHE A 20 -11.67 33.90 -6.08
C PHE A 20 -10.24 33.76 -6.59
N PHE A 21 -9.37 34.60 -6.06
CA PHE A 21 -7.91 34.44 -6.13
C PHE A 21 -7.33 34.56 -4.75
N ARG A 22 -6.70 33.51 -4.25
CA ARG A 22 -6.17 33.45 -2.85
C ARG A 22 -7.24 33.86 -1.81
N ASP A 23 -8.43 33.34 -1.94
CA ASP A 23 -9.62 33.61 -1.08
C ASP A 23 -10.17 35.04 -1.13
N VAL A 24 -9.65 35.88 -2.03
CA VAL A 24 -10.17 37.24 -2.29
C VAL A 24 -11.15 37.19 -3.45
N ASP A 25 -12.35 37.79 -3.30
CA ASP A 25 -13.31 37.98 -4.38
C ASP A 25 -12.77 38.96 -5.41
N VAL A 26 -12.44 38.46 -6.59
CA VAL A 26 -11.84 39.23 -7.68
C VAL A 26 -12.69 39.28 -8.94
N GLY A 27 -13.89 38.69 -8.92
CA GLY A 27 -14.74 38.62 -10.11
C GLY A 27 -16.06 37.89 -9.89
N GLU A 28 -16.78 37.67 -10.96
CA GLU A 28 -18.07 36.99 -10.92
C GLU A 28 -18.30 36.12 -12.17
N VAL A 29 -19.18 35.13 -12.03
CA VAL A 29 -19.69 34.32 -13.13
C VAL A 29 -20.80 35.10 -13.84
N LEU A 30 -20.63 35.39 -15.11
CA LEU A 30 -21.61 36.11 -15.93
C LEU A 30 -22.78 35.22 -16.36
N GLY A 31 -22.51 33.92 -16.53
CA GLY A 31 -23.50 32.93 -16.97
C GLY A 31 -22.85 31.68 -17.54
N TYR A 32 -23.68 30.77 -18.00
CA TYR A 32 -23.21 29.55 -18.65
C TYR A 32 -24.07 29.17 -19.85
N THR A 33 -23.48 28.43 -20.77
CA THR A 33 -24.16 27.91 -21.96
C THR A 33 -24.01 26.41 -22.02
N MET A 34 -25.14 25.71 -22.14
CA MET A 34 -25.14 24.27 -22.36
C MET A 34 -25.04 23.94 -23.86
N PRO A 35 -24.30 22.91 -24.25
CA PRO A 35 -24.21 22.50 -25.64
C PRO A 35 -25.58 22.00 -26.14
N PRO A 36 -25.87 22.16 -27.44
CA PRO A 36 -27.08 21.64 -28.06
C PRO A 36 -27.20 20.14 -27.85
N GLY A 37 -28.39 19.68 -27.39
CA GLY A 37 -28.66 18.27 -27.14
C GLY A 37 -28.10 17.73 -25.81
N GLY A 38 -27.55 18.58 -24.94
CA GLY A 38 -27.07 18.19 -23.59
C GLY A 38 -25.85 17.29 -23.57
N ARG A 39 -25.16 17.13 -24.69
CA ARG A 39 -23.93 16.32 -24.80
C ARG A 39 -22.74 17.22 -25.07
N GLY A 40 -21.71 17.11 -24.24
CA GLY A 40 -20.49 17.89 -24.33
C GLY A 40 -20.27 18.81 -23.11
N PRO A 41 -19.17 19.57 -23.10
CA PRO A 41 -18.83 20.42 -21.98
C PRO A 41 -19.72 21.66 -21.89
N VAL A 42 -19.92 22.14 -20.69
CA VAL A 42 -20.60 23.41 -20.38
C VAL A 42 -19.57 24.53 -20.51
N LEU A 43 -19.96 25.64 -21.14
CA LEU A 43 -19.15 26.84 -21.24
C LEU A 43 -19.63 27.84 -20.18
N ILE A 44 -18.75 28.27 -19.31
CA ILE A 44 -19.02 29.24 -18.24
C ILE A 44 -18.28 30.53 -18.58
N GLN A 45 -18.98 31.65 -18.64
CA GLN A 45 -18.36 32.95 -18.79
C GLN A 45 -18.12 33.59 -17.45
N ILE A 46 -16.89 34.06 -17.22
CA ILE A 46 -16.49 34.75 -16.01
C ILE A 46 -15.97 36.14 -16.34
N PHE A 47 -16.12 37.03 -15.38
CA PHE A 47 -15.49 38.36 -15.40
C PHE A 47 -14.51 38.45 -14.24
N VAL A 48 -13.28 38.94 -14.54
CA VAL A 48 -12.24 39.21 -13.53
C VAL A 48 -11.93 40.70 -13.56
N LYS A 49 -11.99 41.32 -12.35
CA LYS A 49 -11.78 42.75 -12.12
C LYS A 49 -10.29 43.12 -12.29
N GLU A 50 -10.00 44.34 -12.76
CA GLU A 50 -8.67 44.92 -12.59
C GLU A 50 -8.36 45.19 -11.12
N PRO A 51 -7.10 45.02 -10.67
CA PRO A 51 -5.91 44.60 -11.42
C PRO A 51 -5.67 43.10 -11.47
N TYR A 52 -6.63 42.28 -11.00
CA TYR A 52 -6.47 40.84 -10.83
C TYR A 52 -6.43 40.05 -12.14
N ASP A 53 -6.99 40.61 -13.22
CA ASP A 53 -6.90 40.04 -14.56
C ASP A 53 -5.47 39.97 -15.09
N HIS A 54 -4.55 40.82 -14.58
CA HIS A 54 -3.11 40.75 -14.90
C HIS A 54 -2.41 39.50 -14.36
N TYR A 55 -2.99 38.83 -13.37
CA TYR A 55 -2.45 37.57 -12.84
C TYR A 55 -2.81 36.35 -13.69
N LEU A 56 -3.71 36.53 -14.67
CA LEU A 56 -4.10 35.42 -15.55
C LEU A 56 -3.11 35.26 -16.70
N SER A 57 -2.62 34.05 -16.84
CA SER A 57 -1.70 33.63 -17.89
C SER A 57 -2.19 32.33 -18.52
N GLY A 58 -1.60 31.89 -19.61
CA GLY A 58 -1.92 30.61 -20.23
C GLY A 58 -1.74 29.38 -19.30
N SER A 59 -0.95 29.52 -18.24
CA SER A 59 -0.74 28.48 -17.23
C SER A 59 -1.69 28.55 -16.04
N THR A 60 -2.56 29.58 -15.95
CA THR A 60 -3.55 29.72 -14.87
C THR A 60 -4.54 28.56 -14.89
N ARG A 61 -4.88 28.05 -13.70
CA ARG A 61 -5.80 26.95 -13.53
C ARG A 61 -6.97 27.37 -12.69
N PHE A 62 -8.16 26.96 -13.13
CA PHE A 62 -9.42 27.25 -12.49
C PHE A 62 -10.02 26.00 -11.89
N TRP A 63 -10.58 26.09 -10.69
CA TRP A 63 -11.27 24.97 -10.05
C TRP A 63 -12.58 25.41 -9.38
N ASN A 64 -13.44 24.44 -9.23
CA ASN A 64 -14.75 24.62 -8.60
C ASN A 64 -14.59 24.62 -7.08
N VAL A 65 -15.10 25.68 -6.42
CA VAL A 65 -15.10 25.83 -4.96
C VAL A 65 -16.51 25.76 -4.37
N SER A 66 -17.46 25.22 -5.15
CA SER A 66 -18.86 25.07 -4.71
C SER A 66 -19.01 23.98 -3.65
N GLY A 67 -19.81 24.25 -2.62
CA GLY A 67 -20.20 23.28 -1.60
C GLY A 67 -19.14 23.04 -0.52
N VAL A 68 -19.46 22.10 0.38
CA VAL A 68 -18.53 21.59 1.40
C VAL A 68 -17.84 20.36 0.85
N LYS A 69 -16.54 20.41 0.72
CA LYS A 69 -15.75 19.20 0.41
C LYS A 69 -15.32 18.58 1.73
N VAL A 70 -15.86 17.40 1.99
CA VAL A 70 -15.45 16.55 3.11
C VAL A 70 -14.53 15.49 2.53
N GLY A 71 -13.24 15.61 2.79
CA GLY A 71 -12.23 14.62 2.43
C GLY A 71 -11.70 13.92 3.66
N PHE A 72 -11.50 12.62 3.56
CA PHE A 72 -10.78 11.84 4.56
C PHE A 72 -9.40 11.51 3.98
N GLY A 73 -8.35 12.07 4.57
CA GLY A 73 -6.97 11.80 4.16
C GLY A 73 -6.15 11.25 5.32
N ALA A 74 -4.87 10.99 5.08
CA ALA A 74 -3.93 10.50 6.09
C ALA A 74 -3.86 11.38 7.36
N GLY A 75 -4.29 12.66 7.28
CA GLY A 75 -4.40 13.60 8.41
C GLY A 75 -5.78 13.66 9.07
N GLY A 76 -6.71 12.74 8.76
CA GLY A 76 -8.07 12.72 9.31
C GLY A 76 -9.10 13.42 8.43
N LEU A 77 -10.21 13.84 9.05
CA LEU A 77 -11.31 14.55 8.39
C LEU A 77 -10.84 15.96 8.00
N LYS A 78 -10.75 16.23 6.70
CA LYS A 78 -10.54 17.57 6.16
C LYS A 78 -11.88 18.12 5.70
N VAL A 79 -12.37 19.14 6.39
CA VAL A 79 -13.50 19.94 5.95
C VAL A 79 -12.96 21.24 5.38
N GLN A 80 -13.04 21.41 4.07
CA GLN A 80 -12.63 22.64 3.40
C GLN A 80 -13.87 23.49 3.12
N LEU A 81 -13.94 24.63 3.80
CA LEU A 81 -14.92 25.70 3.60
C LEU A 81 -14.11 26.92 3.14
N GLN A 82 -14.13 27.23 1.85
CA GLN A 82 -13.41 28.42 1.35
C GLN A 82 -14.18 29.72 1.62
N SER A 83 -15.50 29.68 1.59
CA SER A 83 -16.34 30.85 1.87
C SER A 83 -17.78 30.43 2.16
N LEU A 84 -18.43 31.09 3.13
CA LEU A 84 -19.88 30.91 3.35
C LEU A 84 -20.70 31.32 2.12
N GLN A 85 -20.24 32.31 1.35
CA GLN A 85 -20.88 32.74 0.12
C GLN A 85 -20.77 31.65 -0.96
N ALA A 86 -19.60 31.04 -1.14
CA ALA A 86 -19.38 29.94 -2.08
C ALA A 86 -20.19 28.69 -1.71
N LEU A 87 -20.55 28.50 -0.45
CA LEU A 87 -21.40 27.41 0.01
C LEU A 87 -22.81 27.47 -0.60
N PHE A 88 -23.40 28.68 -0.67
CA PHE A 88 -24.76 28.87 -1.15
C PHE A 88 -24.87 29.17 -2.65
N SER A 89 -23.95 29.94 -3.20
CA SER A 89 -23.99 30.37 -4.61
C SER A 89 -23.06 29.60 -5.53
N GLY A 90 -22.28 28.69 -4.99
CA GLY A 90 -21.14 28.13 -5.70
C GLY A 90 -20.02 29.16 -5.87
N GLY A 91 -18.96 28.79 -6.56
CA GLY A 91 -17.85 29.67 -6.85
C GLY A 91 -16.77 29.04 -7.72
N VAL A 92 -15.95 29.88 -8.28
CA VAL A 92 -14.77 29.49 -9.05
C VAL A 92 -13.55 30.08 -8.36
N ALA A 93 -12.48 29.33 -8.21
CA ALA A 93 -11.19 29.89 -7.82
C ALA A 93 -10.15 29.66 -8.90
N PHE A 94 -9.12 30.49 -8.89
CA PHE A 94 -7.98 30.26 -9.76
C PHE A 94 -6.65 30.47 -9.03
N GLY A 95 -5.60 29.87 -9.57
CA GLY A 95 -4.25 29.98 -9.09
C GLY A 95 -3.22 29.78 -10.19
N LEU A 96 -2.01 30.17 -9.88
CA LEU A 96 -0.86 29.92 -10.74
C LEU A 96 -0.26 28.56 -10.34
N PRO A 97 0.34 27.81 -11.29
CA PRO A 97 1.08 26.61 -10.95
C PRO A 97 2.22 26.96 -10.00
N PRO A 98 2.64 26.01 -9.13
CA PRO A 98 3.81 26.17 -8.28
C PRO A 98 5.03 26.58 -9.11
N LEU A 99 5.85 27.48 -8.57
CA LEU A 99 7.09 27.88 -9.20
C LEU A 99 8.07 26.72 -9.20
N GLU A 100 8.58 26.33 -10.34
CA GLU A 100 9.64 25.33 -10.45
C GLU A 100 10.96 25.94 -9.95
N GLU A 101 11.53 25.35 -8.90
CA GLU A 101 12.85 25.76 -8.40
C GLU A 101 13.90 25.56 -9.50
N GLY A 102 14.61 26.64 -9.82
CA GLY A 102 15.77 26.64 -10.74
C GLY A 102 15.51 27.05 -12.18
N LYS A 103 14.27 27.30 -12.59
CA LYS A 103 13.99 27.92 -13.91
C LYS A 103 13.92 29.44 -13.75
N ALA A 104 14.68 30.17 -14.58
CA ALA A 104 14.61 31.63 -14.64
C ALA A 104 13.16 32.06 -14.92
N GLN A 105 12.57 32.82 -14.00
CA GLN A 105 11.23 33.35 -14.10
C GLN A 105 11.10 34.28 -15.30
N ARG A 106 10.67 33.76 -16.43
CA ARG A 106 9.94 34.60 -17.40
C ARG A 106 8.49 34.60 -16.93
N GLU A 107 7.99 35.73 -16.49
CA GLU A 107 6.56 35.90 -16.26
C GLU A 107 5.84 35.49 -17.55
N PRO A 108 4.94 34.48 -17.46
CA PRO A 108 4.21 34.07 -18.64
C PRO A 108 3.35 35.25 -19.13
N PRO A 109 3.19 35.42 -20.45
CA PRO A 109 2.40 36.50 -20.99
C PRO A 109 0.97 36.44 -20.41
N MET A 110 0.43 37.62 -20.13
CA MET A 110 -0.95 37.78 -19.68
C MET A 110 -1.92 37.14 -20.68
N ALA A 111 -2.92 36.44 -20.14
CA ALA A 111 -3.94 35.83 -20.97
C ALA A 111 -4.79 36.90 -21.71
N ALA A 112 -4.99 36.72 -22.98
CA ALA A 112 -5.86 37.62 -23.77
C ALA A 112 -7.33 37.47 -23.29
N ALA A 113 -8.10 38.55 -23.47
CA ALA A 113 -9.55 38.49 -23.22
C ALA A 113 -10.20 37.34 -24.04
N ASN A 114 -11.20 36.69 -23.45
CA ASN A 114 -11.91 35.53 -24.02
C ASN A 114 -11.05 34.26 -24.17
N THR A 115 -9.85 34.21 -23.55
CA THR A 115 -9.11 32.96 -23.47
C THR A 115 -9.97 31.88 -22.81
N VAL A 116 -9.86 30.67 -23.35
CA VAL A 116 -10.59 29.49 -22.88
C VAL A 116 -9.72 28.70 -21.91
N PHE A 117 -10.21 28.47 -20.70
CA PHE A 117 -9.54 27.68 -19.67
C PHE A 117 -10.38 26.45 -19.31
N LYS A 118 -9.73 25.44 -18.78
CA LYS A 118 -10.42 24.29 -18.22
C LYS A 118 -10.79 24.56 -16.76
N LEU A 119 -12.04 24.26 -16.38
CA LEU A 119 -12.47 24.23 -14.99
C LEU A 119 -12.25 22.81 -14.44
N TYR A 120 -11.49 22.70 -13.38
CA TYR A 120 -11.24 21.46 -12.66
C TYR A 120 -12.25 21.28 -11.53
N ASP A 121 -12.53 20.03 -11.15
CA ASP A 121 -13.50 19.73 -10.07
C ASP A 121 -12.97 20.12 -8.71
N SER A 122 -11.65 20.19 -8.51
CA SER A 122 -11.01 20.57 -7.26
C SER A 122 -9.68 21.29 -7.47
N GLU A 123 -9.19 21.97 -6.44
CA GLU A 123 -7.84 22.55 -6.43
C GLU A 123 -6.76 21.48 -6.61
N GLU A 124 -6.94 20.31 -5.99
CA GLU A 124 -6.03 19.18 -6.10
C GLU A 124 -5.95 18.70 -7.56
N ASP A 125 -7.09 18.57 -8.25
CA ASP A 125 -7.12 18.21 -9.67
C ASP A 125 -6.45 19.27 -10.54
N ALA A 126 -6.65 20.54 -10.20
CA ALA A 126 -6.02 21.66 -10.89
C ALA A 126 -4.49 21.64 -10.70
N GLN A 127 -4.01 21.39 -9.49
CA GLN A 127 -2.57 21.25 -9.21
C GLN A 127 -1.97 20.03 -9.91
N ASN A 128 -2.67 18.91 -9.89
CA ASN A 128 -2.25 17.66 -10.53
C ASN A 128 -2.22 17.75 -12.07
N ALA A 129 -2.97 18.65 -12.66
CA ALA A 129 -3.01 18.86 -14.11
C ALA A 129 -1.70 19.45 -14.70
N GLY A 130 -0.75 19.84 -13.87
CA GLY A 130 0.57 20.32 -14.27
C GLY A 130 1.56 19.25 -14.65
N TYR A 131 1.26 18.02 -14.27
CA TYR A 131 2.10 16.90 -14.66
C TYR A 131 1.73 16.44 -16.07
N HIS A 132 2.63 16.66 -17.01
CA HIS A 132 2.41 16.41 -18.44
C HIS A 132 2.71 14.96 -18.81
N GLU A 133 3.74 14.38 -18.21
CA GLU A 133 4.14 13.01 -18.47
C GLU A 133 3.30 12.04 -17.66
N ARG A 134 2.56 11.17 -18.34
CA ARG A 134 1.71 10.13 -17.74
C ARG A 134 2.08 8.79 -18.32
N VAL A 135 2.70 7.96 -17.52
CA VAL A 135 3.10 6.61 -17.92
C VAL A 135 2.01 5.63 -17.51
N PRO A 136 1.33 4.98 -18.48
CA PRO A 136 0.33 3.97 -18.16
C PRO A 136 0.99 2.72 -17.62
N VAL A 137 0.54 2.32 -16.43
CA VAL A 137 1.03 1.15 -15.70
C VAL A 137 -0.15 0.29 -15.28
N ALA A 138 0.04 -1.01 -15.23
CA ALA A 138 -0.95 -1.93 -14.67
C ALA A 138 -0.32 -2.86 -13.65
N THR A 139 -1.14 -3.43 -12.81
CA THR A 139 -0.77 -4.54 -11.93
C THR A 139 -1.91 -5.54 -11.83
N TYR A 140 -1.59 -6.76 -11.45
CA TYR A 140 -2.55 -7.82 -11.22
C TYR A 140 -2.51 -8.26 -9.77
N MET A 141 -3.70 -8.31 -9.13
CA MET A 141 -3.88 -8.75 -7.76
C MET A 141 -4.74 -10.01 -7.71
N THR A 142 -4.32 -10.98 -6.92
CA THR A 142 -5.08 -12.19 -6.60
C THR A 142 -5.79 -12.08 -5.26
N SER A 143 -5.43 -11.07 -4.45
CA SER A 143 -6.05 -10.73 -3.17
C SER A 143 -7.18 -9.72 -3.32
N SER A 144 -7.93 -9.50 -2.25
CA SER A 144 -9.02 -8.51 -2.21
C SER A 144 -8.49 -7.09 -2.46
N VAL A 145 -9.19 -6.37 -3.32
CA VAL A 145 -8.96 -4.95 -3.63
C VAL A 145 -10.07 -4.06 -3.05
N LYS A 146 -10.69 -4.49 -1.96
CA LYS A 146 -11.77 -3.75 -1.29
C LYS A 146 -11.34 -2.33 -0.97
N GLY A 147 -12.21 -1.36 -1.25
CA GLY A 147 -11.95 0.07 -1.03
C GLY A 147 -11.15 0.75 -2.13
N LEU A 148 -10.60 0.02 -3.11
CA LEU A 148 -9.89 0.60 -4.23
C LEU A 148 -10.86 0.99 -5.35
N ALA A 149 -10.79 2.24 -5.79
CA ALA A 149 -11.61 2.79 -6.86
C ALA A 149 -10.76 3.60 -7.84
N PRO A 150 -11.26 3.88 -9.06
CA PRO A 150 -10.64 4.88 -9.93
C PRO A 150 -10.48 6.22 -9.21
N GLY A 151 -9.33 6.88 -9.35
CA GLY A 151 -8.94 8.07 -8.60
C GLY A 151 -8.13 7.78 -7.34
N ALA A 152 -8.11 6.55 -6.83
CA ALA A 152 -7.32 6.18 -5.66
C ALA A 152 -5.83 6.48 -5.87
N VAL A 153 -5.16 6.85 -4.79
CA VAL A 153 -3.74 7.24 -4.80
C VAL A 153 -2.84 6.04 -5.12
N VAL A 154 -1.86 6.27 -5.96
CA VAL A 154 -0.68 5.39 -6.09
C VAL A 154 0.47 6.06 -5.37
N SER A 155 1.02 5.42 -4.36
CA SER A 155 2.11 5.95 -3.54
C SER A 155 3.38 5.12 -3.65
N MET A 156 4.52 5.76 -3.48
CA MET A 156 5.84 5.13 -3.32
C MET A 156 6.54 5.77 -2.12
N PHE A 157 6.90 4.98 -1.12
CA PHE A 157 7.43 5.47 0.16
C PHE A 157 6.53 6.52 0.85
N GLY A 158 5.21 6.43 0.67
CA GLY A 158 4.26 7.40 1.21
C GLY A 158 4.09 8.68 0.40
N ILE A 159 4.87 8.86 -0.68
CA ILE A 159 4.74 9.99 -1.61
C ILE A 159 3.81 9.58 -2.75
N GLN A 160 2.82 10.40 -3.07
CA GLN A 160 1.95 10.16 -4.20
C GLN A 160 2.73 10.28 -5.51
N VAL A 161 2.72 9.22 -6.31
CA VAL A 161 3.41 9.14 -7.60
C VAL A 161 2.45 9.01 -8.78
N GLY A 162 1.16 8.86 -8.50
CA GLY A 162 0.15 8.67 -9.54
C GLY A 162 -1.24 8.38 -8.98
N ASN A 163 -2.13 7.95 -9.86
CA ASN A 163 -3.50 7.60 -9.52
C ASN A 163 -3.96 6.31 -10.24
N VAL A 164 -4.90 5.61 -9.63
CA VAL A 164 -5.61 4.47 -10.23
C VAL A 164 -6.56 4.98 -11.31
N THR A 165 -6.51 4.40 -12.51
CA THR A 165 -7.39 4.75 -13.64
C THR A 165 -8.54 3.76 -13.81
N SER A 166 -8.31 2.48 -13.48
CA SER A 166 -9.34 1.46 -13.63
C SER A 166 -9.10 0.27 -12.70
N VAL A 167 -10.19 -0.35 -12.26
CA VAL A 167 -10.19 -1.60 -11.49
C VAL A 167 -11.14 -2.56 -12.20
N LYS A 168 -10.63 -3.70 -12.71
CA LYS A 168 -11.40 -4.65 -13.52
C LYS A 168 -11.07 -6.07 -13.11
N LEU A 169 -12.11 -6.90 -12.96
CA LEU A 169 -11.93 -8.35 -12.75
C LEU A 169 -11.56 -9.02 -14.08
N ASP A 170 -10.43 -9.70 -14.10
CA ASP A 170 -9.97 -10.52 -15.23
C ASP A 170 -10.23 -12.00 -14.91
N MET A 171 -11.19 -12.58 -15.60
CA MET A 171 -11.58 -13.98 -15.48
C MET A 171 -11.14 -14.82 -16.69
N THR A 172 -10.61 -14.17 -17.72
CA THR A 172 -10.38 -14.79 -19.03
C THR A 172 -8.92 -15.16 -19.29
N SER A 173 -7.99 -14.36 -18.79
CA SER A 173 -6.56 -14.53 -19.09
C SER A 173 -5.95 -15.77 -18.43
N THR A 174 -6.52 -16.23 -17.30
CA THR A 174 -6.05 -17.43 -16.58
C THR A 174 -7.27 -18.23 -16.12
N PRO A 175 -7.74 -19.22 -16.91
CA PRO A 175 -8.90 -20.02 -16.55
C PRO A 175 -8.75 -20.66 -15.15
N GLY A 176 -9.76 -20.51 -14.30
CA GLY A 176 -9.79 -21.06 -12.95
C GLY A 176 -9.06 -20.21 -11.88
N HIS A 177 -8.33 -19.18 -12.26
CA HIS A 177 -7.62 -18.27 -11.33
C HIS A 177 -7.99 -16.80 -11.62
N PRO A 178 -9.13 -16.31 -11.12
CA PRO A 178 -9.53 -14.92 -11.33
C PRO A 178 -8.52 -13.98 -10.67
N ARG A 179 -8.24 -12.87 -11.33
CA ARG A 179 -7.36 -11.82 -10.83
C ARG A 179 -7.94 -10.45 -11.13
N VAL A 180 -7.60 -9.45 -10.33
CA VAL A 180 -8.05 -8.09 -10.57
C VAL A 180 -6.93 -7.33 -11.28
N ARG A 181 -7.25 -6.79 -12.47
CA ARG A 181 -6.38 -5.88 -13.20
C ARG A 181 -6.63 -4.45 -12.71
N ILE A 182 -5.59 -3.80 -12.23
CA ILE A 182 -5.61 -2.42 -11.77
C ILE A 182 -4.77 -1.62 -12.75
N GLY A 183 -5.43 -0.72 -13.49
CA GLY A 183 -4.76 0.28 -14.33
C GLY A 183 -4.42 1.52 -13.50
N MET A 184 -3.24 2.09 -13.74
CA MET A 184 -2.71 3.25 -13.04
C MET A 184 -2.00 4.17 -14.03
N GLU A 185 -1.88 5.43 -13.67
CA GLU A 185 -1.00 6.39 -14.33
C GLU A 185 0.05 6.85 -13.33
N ILE A 186 1.32 6.67 -13.67
CA ILE A 186 2.45 7.21 -12.90
C ILE A 186 2.82 8.56 -13.49
N GLN A 187 3.07 9.55 -12.62
CA GLN A 187 3.46 10.90 -12.94
C GLN A 187 4.89 11.14 -12.41
N PRO A 188 5.93 10.90 -13.22
CA PRO A 188 7.32 10.95 -12.76
C PRO A 188 7.73 12.33 -12.23
N GLU A 189 7.16 13.38 -12.78
CA GLU A 189 7.40 14.77 -12.39
C GLU A 189 7.05 15.08 -10.91
N ARG A 190 6.24 14.24 -10.26
CA ARG A 190 5.95 14.36 -8.81
C ARG A 190 7.14 14.00 -7.92
N VAL A 191 8.05 13.20 -8.45
CA VAL A 191 9.18 12.64 -7.68
C VAL A 191 10.51 13.19 -8.17
N ILE A 192 10.60 13.51 -9.46
CA ILE A 192 11.84 13.93 -10.12
C ILE A 192 11.68 15.38 -10.58
N THR A 193 12.17 16.28 -9.77
CA THR A 193 12.08 17.75 -10.01
C THR A 193 13.19 18.30 -10.89
N SER A 194 14.27 17.54 -11.13
CA SER A 194 15.50 18.07 -11.70
C SER A 194 15.66 17.88 -13.21
N LYS A 195 14.83 17.04 -13.84
CA LYS A 195 14.94 16.71 -15.27
C LYS A 195 13.60 16.25 -15.83
N GLU A 196 13.20 16.80 -16.98
CA GLU A 196 12.14 16.22 -17.79
C GLU A 196 12.63 14.86 -18.31
N LEU A 197 12.03 13.77 -17.84
CA LEU A 197 12.34 12.42 -18.31
C LEU A 197 11.48 12.09 -19.51
N SER A 198 12.08 11.51 -20.53
CA SER A 198 11.32 10.94 -21.64
C SER A 198 10.58 9.67 -21.19
N HIS A 199 9.54 9.30 -21.91
CA HIS A 199 8.76 8.08 -21.67
C HIS A 199 9.66 6.83 -21.63
N GLU A 200 10.70 6.77 -22.45
CA GLU A 200 11.64 5.66 -22.51
C GLU A 200 12.53 5.61 -21.27
N GLU A 201 13.05 6.75 -20.81
CA GLU A 201 13.85 6.84 -19.57
C GLU A 201 13.04 6.42 -18.34
N VAL A 202 11.76 6.81 -18.25
CA VAL A 202 10.86 6.38 -17.17
C VAL A 202 10.60 4.87 -17.22
N THR A 203 10.39 4.33 -18.42
CA THR A 203 10.20 2.90 -18.64
C THR A 203 11.41 2.08 -18.17
N ASP A 204 12.62 2.51 -18.53
CA ASP A 204 13.85 1.83 -18.15
C ASP A 204 14.13 1.97 -16.64
N MET A 205 13.81 3.11 -16.06
CA MET A 205 13.86 3.29 -14.61
C MET A 205 12.92 2.30 -13.91
N LEU A 206 11.66 2.20 -14.33
CA LEU A 206 10.70 1.27 -13.74
C LEU A 206 11.15 -0.20 -13.90
N ARG A 207 11.73 -0.56 -15.05
CA ARG A 207 12.32 -1.91 -15.25
C ARG A 207 13.41 -2.20 -14.22
N THR A 208 14.30 -1.24 -14.01
CA THR A 208 15.39 -1.36 -13.03
C THR A 208 14.84 -1.49 -11.61
N LEU A 209 13.84 -0.68 -11.24
CA LEU A 209 13.21 -0.74 -9.92
C LEU A 209 12.51 -2.09 -9.68
N VAL A 210 11.81 -2.65 -10.69
CA VAL A 210 11.15 -3.96 -10.58
C VAL A 210 12.18 -5.09 -10.48
N ALA A 211 13.27 -5.02 -11.23
CA ALA A 211 14.37 -5.98 -11.13
C ALA A 211 15.01 -5.96 -9.73
N ASN A 212 15.05 -4.79 -9.08
CA ASN A 212 15.52 -4.60 -7.71
C ASN A 212 14.48 -4.91 -6.63
N GLY A 213 13.30 -5.42 -7.01
CA GLY A 213 12.30 -5.91 -6.08
C GLY A 213 11.10 -4.98 -5.86
N LEU A 214 10.91 -3.94 -6.69
CA LEU A 214 9.70 -3.12 -6.64
C LEU A 214 8.47 -3.99 -6.96
N ARG A 215 7.46 -3.92 -6.09
CA ARG A 215 6.18 -4.61 -6.23
C ARG A 215 5.04 -3.65 -5.92
N ALA A 216 3.90 -3.88 -6.56
CA ALA A 216 2.66 -3.18 -6.26
C ALA A 216 1.86 -4.00 -5.24
N SER A 217 1.33 -3.34 -4.23
CA SER A 217 0.44 -3.94 -3.23
C SER A 217 -0.75 -3.04 -2.96
N THR A 218 -1.86 -3.62 -2.53
CA THR A 218 -3.00 -2.86 -2.00
C THR A 218 -2.74 -2.51 -0.55
N ASP A 219 -3.05 -1.28 -0.18
CA ASP A 219 -2.95 -0.80 1.20
C ASP A 219 -4.17 0.04 1.56
N SER A 220 -4.32 0.42 2.82
CA SER A 220 -5.43 1.25 3.29
C SER A 220 -4.97 2.69 3.44
N ALA A 221 -5.62 3.60 2.71
CA ALA A 221 -5.42 5.04 2.90
C ALA A 221 -6.05 5.52 4.21
N SER A 222 -7.15 4.88 4.64
CA SER A 222 -7.85 5.22 5.87
C SER A 222 -8.52 3.98 6.46
N LEU A 223 -8.16 3.65 7.68
CA LEU A 223 -8.79 2.55 8.42
C LEU A 223 -10.26 2.86 8.79
N LEU A 224 -10.61 4.14 8.87
CA LEU A 224 -11.96 4.57 9.24
C LEU A 224 -12.93 4.49 8.06
N THR A 225 -12.51 4.93 6.87
CA THR A 225 -13.36 4.92 5.66
C THR A 225 -13.24 3.63 4.87
N GLY A 226 -12.17 2.85 5.09
CA GLY A 226 -11.86 1.67 4.30
C GLY A 226 -11.38 1.99 2.88
N GLU A 227 -10.99 3.23 2.62
CA GLU A 227 -10.44 3.65 1.34
C GLU A 227 -9.11 2.98 1.07
N GLY A 228 -8.98 2.38 -0.12
CA GLY A 228 -7.78 1.68 -0.56
C GLY A 228 -6.87 2.57 -1.40
N LEU A 229 -5.59 2.30 -1.34
CA LEU A 229 -4.57 2.87 -2.22
C LEU A 229 -3.67 1.76 -2.78
N ILE A 230 -2.86 2.10 -3.78
CA ILE A 230 -1.78 1.24 -4.25
C ILE A 230 -0.46 1.75 -3.69
N SER A 231 0.28 0.85 -3.03
CA SER A 231 1.64 1.10 -2.55
C SER A 231 2.65 0.41 -3.46
N LEU A 232 3.65 1.16 -3.93
CA LEU A 232 4.81 0.65 -4.64
C LEU A 232 5.97 0.53 -3.64
N ASN A 233 6.31 -0.70 -3.26
CA ASN A 233 7.30 -0.97 -2.21
C ASN A 233 8.35 -1.96 -2.68
N PHE A 234 9.57 -1.86 -2.12
CA PHE A 234 10.63 -2.84 -2.35
C PHE A 234 10.50 -4.01 -1.40
N VAL A 235 10.49 -5.21 -1.95
CA VAL A 235 10.35 -6.46 -1.21
C VAL A 235 11.69 -7.15 -1.12
N LYS A 236 12.15 -7.40 0.11
CA LYS A 236 13.36 -8.21 0.35
C LYS A 236 13.11 -9.63 -0.14
N ASN A 237 14.06 -10.17 -0.89
CA ASN A 237 13.97 -11.52 -1.49
C ASN A 237 12.76 -11.70 -2.43
N ALA A 238 12.28 -10.63 -3.05
CA ALA A 238 11.33 -10.73 -4.14
C ALA A 238 11.95 -11.62 -5.23
N GLY A 239 11.25 -12.71 -5.59
CA GLY A 239 11.68 -13.55 -6.69
C GLY A 239 11.98 -12.72 -7.94
N LYS A 240 12.88 -13.20 -8.80
CA LYS A 240 13.18 -12.52 -10.07
C LYS A 240 11.89 -12.29 -10.83
N ALA A 241 11.52 -11.05 -11.01
CA ALA A 241 10.39 -10.65 -11.82
C ALA A 241 10.84 -9.58 -12.80
N THR A 242 10.31 -9.67 -14.00
CA THR A 242 10.52 -8.69 -15.06
C THR A 242 9.22 -7.95 -15.33
N ILE A 243 9.33 -6.70 -15.71
CA ILE A 243 8.18 -5.97 -16.26
C ILE A 243 7.74 -6.67 -17.56
N SER A 244 6.47 -6.97 -17.66
CA SER A 244 5.82 -7.33 -18.92
C SER A 244 5.14 -6.09 -19.53
N MET A 245 4.88 -6.14 -20.84
CA MET A 245 4.17 -5.07 -21.53
C MET A 245 2.85 -5.61 -22.10
N GLU A 246 1.77 -4.87 -21.89
CA GLU A 246 0.47 -5.09 -22.52
C GLU A 246 0.18 -3.91 -23.45
N GLY A 247 0.56 -4.03 -24.73
CA GLY A 247 0.56 -2.91 -25.65
C GLY A 247 1.52 -1.82 -25.20
N SER A 248 1.03 -0.63 -24.88
CA SER A 248 1.81 0.50 -24.33
C SER A 248 1.83 0.54 -22.81
N THR A 249 1.17 -0.39 -22.11
CA THR A 249 1.05 -0.38 -20.66
C THR A 249 2.11 -1.28 -20.03
N LEU A 250 2.87 -0.73 -19.09
CA LEU A 250 3.84 -1.48 -18.29
C LEU A 250 3.11 -2.25 -17.19
N VAL A 251 3.44 -3.53 -17.02
CA VAL A 251 2.85 -4.34 -15.95
C VAL A 251 3.86 -4.56 -14.84
N ILE A 252 3.62 -3.93 -13.70
CA ILE A 252 4.40 -4.13 -12.47
C ILE A 252 3.85 -5.36 -11.74
N PRO A 253 4.71 -6.28 -11.29
CA PRO A 253 4.27 -7.44 -10.52
C PRO A 253 3.55 -7.03 -9.24
N GLY A 254 2.35 -7.59 -9.04
CA GLY A 254 1.57 -7.41 -7.82
C GLY A 254 1.96 -8.42 -6.74
N GLN A 255 1.73 -8.04 -5.50
CA GLN A 255 1.80 -8.93 -4.35
C GLN A 255 0.66 -8.63 -3.38
N PRO A 256 0.24 -9.61 -2.56
CA PRO A 256 -0.69 -9.34 -1.47
C PRO A 256 -0.11 -8.27 -0.54
N GLY A 257 -0.91 -7.27 -0.19
CA GLY A 257 -0.53 -6.19 0.70
C GLY A 257 -1.51 -6.02 1.85
N GLY A 258 -1.21 -5.09 2.75
CA GLY A 258 -2.07 -4.78 3.89
C GLY A 258 -2.41 -6.01 4.73
N MET A 259 -3.64 -6.06 5.24
CA MET A 259 -4.14 -7.16 6.05
C MET A 259 -4.13 -8.52 5.30
N SER A 260 -4.38 -8.52 3.99
CA SER A 260 -4.37 -9.75 3.18
C SER A 260 -2.98 -10.37 3.11
N GLY A 261 -1.92 -9.56 2.96
CA GLY A 261 -0.53 -10.05 2.96
C GLY A 261 -0.11 -10.60 4.34
N ILE A 262 -0.60 -9.98 5.41
CA ILE A 262 -0.39 -10.48 6.77
C ILE A 262 -1.06 -11.84 6.96
N MET A 263 -2.33 -11.98 6.56
CA MET A 263 -3.07 -13.24 6.67
C MET A 263 -2.44 -14.36 5.83
N GLU A 264 -1.96 -14.06 4.63
CA GLU A 264 -1.25 -15.02 3.79
C GLU A 264 0.08 -15.45 4.44
N SER A 265 0.82 -14.51 5.02
CA SER A 265 2.05 -14.82 5.77
C SER A 265 1.78 -15.71 6.97
N VAL A 266 0.70 -15.43 7.72
CA VAL A 266 0.25 -16.27 8.84
C VAL A 266 -0.19 -17.64 8.37
N SER A 267 -0.97 -17.74 7.28
CA SER A 267 -1.36 -19.01 6.69
C SER A 267 -0.15 -19.85 6.29
N THR A 268 0.79 -19.24 5.57
CA THR A 268 2.04 -19.92 5.16
C THR A 268 2.85 -20.42 6.37
N LEU A 269 2.88 -19.64 7.46
CA LEU A 269 3.53 -20.05 8.68
C LEU A 269 2.80 -21.23 9.34
N THR A 270 1.47 -21.18 9.38
CA THR A 270 0.62 -22.27 9.89
C THR A 270 0.84 -23.56 9.09
N ASP A 271 0.85 -23.45 7.75
CA ASP A 271 1.10 -24.60 6.87
C ASP A 271 2.50 -25.21 7.09
N ARG A 272 3.52 -24.36 7.28
CA ARG A 272 4.88 -24.81 7.58
C ARG A 272 4.97 -25.49 8.96
N LEU A 273 4.25 -24.98 9.96
CA LEU A 273 4.18 -25.60 11.27
C LEU A 273 3.41 -26.93 11.22
N ALA A 274 2.29 -26.98 10.49
CA ALA A 274 1.51 -28.21 10.28
C ALA A 274 2.30 -29.29 9.53
N ALA A 275 3.16 -28.90 8.59
CA ALA A 275 4.01 -29.82 7.84
C ALA A 275 5.24 -30.33 8.64
N MET A 276 5.47 -29.82 9.85
CA MET A 276 6.54 -30.34 10.71
C MET A 276 6.19 -31.75 11.19
N PRO A 277 7.12 -32.71 11.10
CA PRO A 277 6.87 -34.11 11.47
C PRO A 277 6.90 -34.30 13.00
N PHE A 278 5.96 -33.67 13.71
CA PHE A 278 5.91 -33.74 15.18
C PHE A 278 5.68 -35.17 15.70
N GLU A 279 4.92 -35.97 14.97
CA GLU A 279 4.75 -37.40 15.31
C GLU A 279 6.05 -38.18 15.22
N GLN A 280 6.86 -37.95 14.20
CA GLN A 280 8.17 -38.61 14.05
C GLN A 280 9.14 -38.15 15.14
N ILE A 281 9.15 -36.88 15.49
CA ILE A 281 9.96 -36.34 16.58
C ILE A 281 9.51 -36.97 17.91
N GLY A 282 8.19 -37.09 18.16
CA GLY A 282 7.62 -37.75 19.34
C GLY A 282 7.95 -39.23 19.44
N THR A 283 7.85 -39.95 18.30
CA THR A 283 8.21 -41.37 18.22
C THR A 283 9.71 -41.56 18.44
N ASN A 284 10.55 -40.73 17.85
CA ASN A 284 11.99 -40.77 18.06
C ASN A 284 12.40 -40.44 19.50
N ALA A 285 11.72 -39.46 20.13
CA ALA A 285 11.91 -39.15 21.56
C ALA A 285 11.50 -40.32 22.48
N ASN A 286 10.35 -40.96 22.19
CA ASN A 286 9.90 -42.16 22.92
C ASN A 286 10.86 -43.34 22.72
N SER A 287 11.35 -43.55 21.51
CA SER A 287 12.34 -44.62 21.23
C SER A 287 13.65 -44.33 21.95
N LEU A 288 14.10 -43.08 22.02
CA LEU A 288 15.28 -42.68 22.77
C LEU A 288 15.08 -42.91 24.30
N LEU A 289 13.88 -42.63 24.83
CA LEU A 289 13.54 -42.88 26.21
C LEU A 289 13.54 -44.39 26.53
N ALA A 290 12.98 -45.21 25.67
CA ALA A 290 12.94 -46.65 25.84
C ALA A 290 14.34 -47.29 25.81
N HIS A 291 15.25 -46.77 24.96
CA HIS A 291 16.63 -47.26 24.90
C HIS A 291 17.55 -46.63 25.97
N ALA A 292 17.13 -45.48 26.53
CA ALA A 292 17.89 -44.81 27.62
C ALA A 292 17.81 -45.57 28.95
N ASP A 293 16.76 -46.36 29.19
CA ASP A 293 16.62 -47.13 30.43
C ASP A 293 17.65 -48.27 30.56
N GLU A 294 18.24 -48.74 29.42
CA GLU A 294 19.24 -49.81 29.43
C GLU A 294 20.67 -49.30 29.49
N THR A 295 20.96 -48.05 29.04
CA THR A 295 22.34 -47.60 28.83
C THR A 295 22.73 -46.25 29.44
N LEU A 296 21.77 -45.46 29.92
CA LEU A 296 22.04 -44.11 30.43
C LEU A 296 21.64 -43.92 31.89
N THR A 297 22.58 -44.06 32.76
CA THR A 297 22.41 -43.85 34.21
C THR A 297 22.44 -42.38 34.66
N SER A 298 22.65 -41.44 33.73
CA SER A 298 22.75 -40.02 34.10
C SER A 298 21.39 -39.34 34.30
N PRO A 299 21.13 -38.75 35.49
CA PRO A 299 19.88 -38.01 35.78
C PRO A 299 19.64 -36.87 34.80
N ASP A 300 20.70 -36.22 34.29
CA ASP A 300 20.61 -35.08 33.40
C ASP A 300 20.01 -35.43 32.04
N VAL A 301 20.29 -36.65 31.53
CA VAL A 301 19.73 -37.15 30.27
C VAL A 301 18.22 -37.43 30.43
N LYS A 302 17.81 -38.04 31.53
CA LYS A 302 16.38 -38.26 31.82
C LYS A 302 15.63 -36.95 31.92
N GLN A 303 16.19 -35.94 32.57
CA GLN A 303 15.56 -34.63 32.71
C GLN A 303 15.47 -33.86 31.38
N ALA A 304 16.50 -33.95 30.52
CA ALA A 304 16.48 -33.36 29.21
C ALA A 304 15.41 -34.00 28.31
N LEU A 305 15.27 -35.31 28.34
CA LEU A 305 14.25 -36.04 27.57
C LEU A 305 12.81 -35.74 28.05
N VAL A 306 12.61 -35.59 29.36
CA VAL A 306 11.33 -35.14 29.92
C VAL A 306 11.02 -33.70 29.45
N SER A 307 11.98 -32.80 29.52
CA SER A 307 11.84 -31.42 29.05
C SER A 307 11.49 -31.37 27.55
N LEU A 308 12.11 -32.24 26.75
CA LEU A 308 11.82 -32.37 25.32
C LEU A 308 10.37 -32.82 25.09
N ARG A 309 9.88 -33.82 25.82
CA ARG A 309 8.49 -34.30 25.75
C ARG A 309 7.49 -33.17 26.06
N VAL A 310 7.69 -32.45 27.17
CA VAL A 310 6.82 -31.37 27.60
C VAL A 310 6.76 -30.26 26.57
N SER A 311 7.90 -29.88 25.99
CA SER A 311 7.96 -28.84 24.98
C SER A 311 7.27 -29.25 23.68
N MET A 312 7.35 -30.51 23.28
CA MET A 312 6.62 -31.02 22.12
C MET A 312 5.11 -31.00 22.33
N GLN A 313 4.63 -31.32 23.53
CA GLN A 313 3.20 -31.18 23.86
C GLN A 313 2.75 -29.71 23.74
N HIS A 314 3.59 -28.74 24.13
CA HIS A 314 3.29 -27.33 23.99
C HIS A 314 3.27 -26.89 22.51
N VAL A 315 4.18 -27.40 21.68
CA VAL A 315 4.17 -27.11 20.23
C VAL A 315 2.94 -27.72 19.56
N GLN A 316 2.53 -28.92 19.94
CA GLN A 316 1.33 -29.56 19.44
C GLN A 316 0.05 -28.79 19.85
N ALA A 317 -0.01 -28.32 21.10
CA ALA A 317 -1.10 -27.45 21.58
C ALA A 317 -1.13 -26.12 20.80
N LEU A 318 0.04 -25.53 20.50
CA LEU A 318 0.15 -24.33 19.67
C LEU A 318 -0.44 -24.52 18.29
N THR A 319 -0.13 -25.64 17.62
CA THR A 319 -0.67 -25.94 16.30
C THR A 319 -2.19 -26.03 16.32
N GLN A 320 -2.77 -26.61 17.38
CA GLN A 320 -4.21 -26.67 17.59
C GLN A 320 -4.84 -25.29 17.90
N ASP A 321 -4.16 -24.45 18.68
CA ASP A 321 -4.62 -23.11 19.01
C ASP A 321 -4.54 -22.17 17.79
N LEU A 322 -3.53 -22.33 16.92
CA LEU A 322 -3.44 -21.64 15.63
C LEU A 322 -4.63 -21.95 14.71
N GLN A 323 -5.10 -23.20 14.70
CA GLN A 323 -6.29 -23.60 13.94
C GLN A 323 -7.59 -22.97 14.49
N LYS A 324 -7.62 -22.60 15.77
CA LYS A 324 -8.78 -22.00 16.45
C LYS A 324 -8.81 -20.47 16.41
N GLY A 325 -7.72 -19.83 15.97
CA GLY A 325 -7.60 -18.37 15.83
C GLY A 325 -6.44 -17.77 16.63
N LEU A 326 -6.06 -16.54 16.26
CA LEU A 326 -4.83 -15.89 16.75
C LEU A 326 -4.94 -15.25 18.15
N GLY A 327 -6.14 -15.13 18.72
CA GLY A 327 -6.39 -14.40 19.99
C GLY A 327 -5.56 -14.85 21.20
N PRO A 328 -5.43 -16.16 21.50
CA PRO A 328 -4.68 -16.63 22.66
C PRO A 328 -3.15 -16.63 22.49
N LEU A 329 -2.67 -16.43 21.27
CA LEU A 329 -1.26 -16.63 20.90
C LEU A 329 -0.33 -15.53 21.41
N SER A 330 -0.78 -14.28 21.40
CA SER A 330 0.05 -13.14 21.80
C SER A 330 0.61 -13.24 23.22
N GLN A 331 -0.12 -13.92 24.10
CA GLN A 331 0.29 -14.10 25.51
C GLN A 331 1.21 -15.31 25.72
N ARG A 332 1.12 -16.33 24.86
CA ARG A 332 1.85 -17.61 25.03
C ARG A 332 3.14 -17.71 24.23
N LEU A 333 3.23 -17.02 23.08
CA LEU A 333 4.40 -17.09 22.20
C LEU A 333 5.73 -16.67 22.86
N PRO A 334 5.81 -15.59 23.66
CA PRO A 334 7.05 -15.22 24.32
C PRO A 334 7.58 -16.31 25.27
N ALA A 335 6.69 -16.87 26.09
CA ALA A 335 7.05 -17.93 27.03
C ALA A 335 7.50 -19.22 26.31
N MET A 336 6.89 -19.54 25.19
CA MET A 336 7.26 -20.71 24.37
C MET A 336 8.62 -20.52 23.69
N ALA A 337 8.91 -19.33 23.17
CA ALA A 337 10.21 -19.02 22.59
C ALA A 337 11.33 -19.16 23.61
N GLU A 338 11.09 -18.72 24.85
CA GLU A 338 12.05 -18.83 25.95
C GLU A 338 12.25 -20.29 26.38
N GLN A 339 11.20 -21.10 26.45
CA GLN A 339 11.28 -22.53 26.79
C GLN A 339 12.04 -23.30 25.69
N LEU A 340 11.83 -23.00 24.41
CA LEU A 340 12.61 -23.60 23.31
C LEU A 340 14.08 -23.21 23.35
N ASP A 341 14.40 -21.99 23.73
CA ASP A 341 15.79 -21.54 23.89
C ASP A 341 16.51 -22.26 25.03
N GLN A 342 15.81 -22.44 26.15
CA GLN A 342 16.31 -23.26 27.30
C GLN A 342 16.55 -24.71 26.87
N MET A 343 15.63 -25.28 26.09
CA MET A 343 15.75 -26.63 25.57
C MET A 343 16.95 -26.79 24.65
N LEU A 344 17.17 -25.85 23.73
CA LEU A 344 18.33 -25.82 22.85
C LEU A 344 19.64 -25.74 23.63
N HIS A 345 19.67 -24.95 24.71
CA HIS A 345 20.82 -24.86 25.61
C HIS A 345 21.12 -26.19 26.31
N ASN A 346 20.08 -26.88 26.80
CA ASN A 346 20.20 -28.18 27.45
C ASN A 346 20.64 -29.27 26.45
N ALA A 347 20.06 -29.28 25.26
CA ALA A 347 20.43 -30.22 24.19
C ALA A 347 21.87 -30.04 23.73
N ASN A 348 22.32 -28.77 23.59
CA ASN A 348 23.71 -28.46 23.23
C ASN A 348 24.70 -28.89 24.34
N ARG A 349 24.36 -28.73 25.60
CA ARG A 349 25.16 -29.24 26.72
C ARG A 349 25.29 -30.78 26.71
N LEU A 350 24.21 -31.49 26.39
CA LEU A 350 24.23 -32.93 26.21
C LEU A 350 25.12 -33.36 25.04
N LEU A 351 25.02 -32.68 23.90
CA LEU A 351 25.89 -32.90 22.73
C LEU A 351 27.36 -32.73 23.10
N ALA A 352 27.70 -31.74 23.91
CA ALA A 352 29.07 -31.45 24.33
C ALA A 352 29.62 -32.47 25.33
N SER A 353 28.75 -33.05 26.18
CA SER A 353 29.16 -34.05 27.18
C SER A 353 29.34 -35.45 26.62
N TYR A 354 28.80 -35.75 25.45
CA TYR A 354 28.88 -37.06 24.80
C TYR A 354 29.99 -37.12 23.75
N GLY A 355 31.11 -37.76 24.10
CA GLY A 355 32.33 -37.86 23.27
C GLY A 355 32.30 -38.93 22.15
N GLY A 356 31.22 -39.68 21.94
CA GLY A 356 31.14 -40.78 20.98
C GLY A 356 30.45 -40.44 19.66
N ASN A 357 30.84 -41.13 18.60
CA ASN A 357 30.23 -41.02 17.25
C ASN A 357 29.05 -42.01 17.12
N SER A 358 28.00 -41.85 17.94
CA SER A 358 26.87 -42.76 18.01
C SER A 358 25.66 -42.23 17.19
N ASP A 359 24.75 -43.13 16.76
CA ASP A 359 23.50 -42.78 16.11
C ASP A 359 22.67 -41.80 16.98
N PHE A 360 22.77 -41.92 18.29
CA PHE A 360 22.19 -40.98 19.23
C PHE A 360 22.67 -39.56 19.04
N LYS A 361 23.98 -39.33 18.88
CA LYS A 361 24.54 -37.99 18.64
C LYS A 361 24.04 -37.39 17.33
N ARG A 362 23.98 -38.18 16.26
CA ARG A 362 23.46 -37.72 14.95
C ARG A 362 22.00 -37.33 15.03
N ASN A 363 21.17 -38.17 15.67
CA ASN A 363 19.75 -37.92 15.82
C ASN A 363 19.47 -36.72 16.74
N LEU A 364 20.20 -36.57 17.82
CA LEU A 364 20.10 -35.41 18.72
C LEU A 364 20.57 -34.13 18.02
N GLN A 365 21.62 -34.18 17.22
CA GLN A 365 22.10 -33.04 16.43
C GLN A 365 21.09 -32.60 15.38
N ALA A 366 20.45 -33.54 14.67
CA ALA A 366 19.36 -33.23 13.72
C ALA A 366 18.16 -32.58 14.43
N MET A 367 17.81 -33.08 15.62
CA MET A 367 16.71 -32.54 16.43
C MET A 367 17.02 -31.12 16.93
N VAL A 368 18.24 -30.84 17.39
CA VAL A 368 18.68 -29.49 17.82
C VAL A 368 18.62 -28.50 16.67
N ILE A 369 19.01 -28.89 15.47
CA ILE A 369 18.90 -28.04 14.28
C ILE A 369 17.44 -27.73 13.98
N GLN A 370 16.56 -28.72 14.02
CA GLN A 370 15.12 -28.56 13.74
C GLN A 370 14.41 -27.68 14.79
N LEU A 371 14.72 -27.89 16.06
CA LEU A 371 14.23 -27.05 17.16
C LEU A 371 14.73 -25.61 17.06
N GLY A 372 15.99 -25.42 16.66
CA GLY A 372 16.56 -24.10 16.42
C GLY A 372 15.87 -23.32 15.29
N GLN A 373 15.40 -24.02 14.27
CA GLN A 373 14.58 -23.42 13.21
C GLN A 373 13.19 -23.02 13.73
N THR A 374 12.57 -23.89 14.52
CA THR A 374 11.26 -23.64 15.16
C THR A 374 11.32 -22.45 16.12
N ALA A 375 12.33 -22.39 16.98
CA ALA A 375 12.54 -21.28 17.91
C ALA A 375 12.70 -19.93 17.18
N ARG A 376 13.45 -19.90 16.08
CA ARG A 376 13.60 -18.70 15.26
C ARG A 376 12.29 -18.25 14.62
N SER A 377 11.48 -19.19 14.13
CA SER A 377 10.17 -18.89 13.54
C SER A 377 9.19 -18.36 14.58
N LEU A 378 9.18 -18.92 15.79
CA LEU A 378 8.33 -18.46 16.90
C LEU A 378 8.77 -17.09 17.43
N ARG A 379 10.08 -16.83 17.50
CA ARG A 379 10.61 -15.51 17.88
C ARG A 379 10.19 -14.45 16.86
N PHE A 380 10.34 -14.74 15.58
CA PHE A 380 9.89 -13.85 14.52
C PHE A 380 8.39 -13.55 14.61
N LEU A 381 7.56 -14.57 14.86
CA LEU A 381 6.11 -14.39 15.05
C LEU A 381 5.80 -13.56 16.31
N SER A 382 6.49 -13.81 17.40
CA SER A 382 6.35 -13.06 18.66
C SER A 382 6.70 -11.59 18.46
N ASP A 383 7.83 -11.29 17.81
CA ASP A 383 8.28 -9.94 17.54
C ASP A 383 7.32 -9.22 16.58
N PHE A 384 6.81 -9.93 15.58
CA PHE A 384 5.82 -9.42 14.66
C PHE A 384 4.52 -9.03 15.38
N LEU A 385 3.98 -9.90 16.21
CA LEU A 385 2.74 -9.65 16.96
C LEU A 385 2.91 -8.57 18.04
N THR A 386 4.10 -8.46 18.62
CA THR A 386 4.42 -7.41 19.60
C THR A 386 4.51 -6.05 18.95
N ASN A 387 5.11 -5.98 17.75
CA ASN A 387 5.25 -4.72 17.00
C ASN A 387 3.98 -4.32 16.22
N HIS A 388 3.06 -5.27 16.00
CA HIS A 388 1.80 -5.05 15.30
C HIS A 388 0.59 -5.58 16.09
N PRO A 389 0.31 -5.05 17.29
CA PRO A 389 -0.79 -5.53 18.14
C PRO A 389 -2.17 -5.37 17.49
N SER A 390 -2.32 -4.42 16.58
CA SER A 390 -3.53 -4.22 15.79
C SER A 390 -3.86 -5.39 14.85
N ALA A 391 -2.87 -6.19 14.44
CA ALA A 391 -3.08 -7.38 13.63
C ALA A 391 -3.92 -8.46 14.34
N LEU A 392 -3.96 -8.43 15.67
CA LEU A 392 -4.76 -9.34 16.51
C LEU A 392 -6.20 -8.86 16.75
N ILE A 393 -6.44 -7.54 16.68
CA ILE A 393 -7.72 -6.91 17.10
C ILE A 393 -8.61 -6.63 15.90
N SER A 394 -8.03 -6.35 14.75
CA SER A 394 -8.75 -5.99 13.53
C SER A 394 -9.00 -7.17 12.58
N GLY A 395 -9.05 -8.39 13.06
CA GLY A 395 -9.44 -9.59 12.32
C GLY A 395 -10.86 -9.49 11.73
N ARG A 396 -11.14 -8.35 11.13
CA ARG A 396 -12.30 -8.08 10.28
C ARG A 396 -11.83 -7.51 8.97
#